data_d16c2c67d8b3ebec703a7f872b236b73
#
_entry.id   d16c2c67d8b3ebec703a7f872b236b73
#
_cell.length_a   1.000
_cell.length_b   1.000
_cell.length_c   1.000
_cell.angle_alpha   90.00
_cell.angle_beta   90.00
_cell.angle_gamma   90.00
#
_symmetry.space_group_name_H-M   'P 1'
#
loop_
_entity.id
_entity.type
_entity.pdbx_description
1 polymer ?
#
loop_
_entity_poly.entity_id
_entity_poly.type
_entity_poly.pdbx_seq_one_letter_code
_entity_poly.pdbx_strand_id
1 'polypeptide(L)'
;MILCAAVPLLLAALKTNVSAQSIKGRVIDENDEPLAYANVMLQKADSTYLSGAMTDTLGVFVLETAPQAAMVNISFIGYEPYITEVHGSDMGTIRMVPDSEMLSKAVVKGYLPKTVIKGDAFVTPVENSVLAEAGSANDVLEKIPGVISKDGEYE
;
A
#
# COMPACT_ATOMS: atom_id res chain seq x y z
N MET A 1 64.81 -39.88 9.17
CA MET A 1 64.30 -38.91 10.17
C MET A 1 64.34 -37.55 9.52
N ILE A 2 63.26 -37.07 9.03
CA ILE A 2 62.92 -35.71 8.58
C ILE A 2 61.89 -35.85 7.47
N LEU A 3 60.62 -36.04 7.82
CA LEU A 3 59.51 -35.85 6.88
C LEU A 3 58.24 -35.65 7.67
N CYS A 4 58.08 -34.46 8.28
CA CYS A 4 56.88 -34.14 9.05
C CYS A 4 56.69 -32.64 9.29
N ALA A 5 56.82 -31.80 8.23
CA ALA A 5 56.67 -30.35 8.40
C ALA A 5 56.05 -29.60 7.19
N ALA A 6 55.25 -30.24 6.36
CA ALA A 6 54.72 -29.59 5.15
C ALA A 6 53.20 -29.62 4.99
N VAL A 7 52.40 -29.92 6.03
CA VAL A 7 50.93 -30.06 5.89
C VAL A 7 50.08 -28.86 6.41
N PRO A 8 50.56 -27.92 7.24
CA PRO A 8 49.62 -26.87 7.71
C PRO A 8 49.49 -25.60 6.85
N LEU A 9 50.08 -25.54 5.64
CA LEU A 9 50.05 -24.30 4.85
C LEU A 9 49.00 -24.27 3.72
N LEU A 10 48.16 -25.29 3.59
CA LEU A 10 47.19 -25.36 2.50
C LEU A 10 45.74 -25.06 2.95
N LEU A 11 45.51 -24.65 4.18
CA LEU A 11 44.16 -24.45 4.72
C LEU A 11 43.76 -22.95 4.88
N ALA A 12 44.56 -22.04 4.34
CA ALA A 12 44.37 -20.59 4.59
C ALA A 12 43.79 -19.78 3.40
N ALA A 13 43.27 -20.43 2.33
CA ALA A 13 42.87 -19.70 1.11
C ALA A 13 41.42 -19.88 0.65
N LEU A 14 40.51 -20.39 1.48
CA LEU A 14 39.09 -20.37 1.18
C LEU A 14 38.45 -19.15 1.88
N LYS A 15 38.87 -17.95 1.51
CA LYS A 15 38.03 -16.75 1.67
C LYS A 15 36.93 -16.87 0.63
N THR A 16 35.79 -17.45 0.99
CA THR A 16 34.57 -17.31 0.25
C THR A 16 34.16 -15.84 0.38
N ASN A 17 34.47 -15.05 -0.63
CA ASN A 17 33.85 -13.74 -0.79
C ASN A 17 32.34 -14.01 -1.00
N VAL A 18 31.56 -13.96 0.08
CA VAL A 18 30.13 -13.80 -0.01
C VAL A 18 29.95 -12.37 -0.50
N SER A 19 29.93 -12.17 -1.81
CA SER A 19 29.42 -10.95 -2.41
C SER A 19 27.94 -10.91 -2.01
N ALA A 20 27.58 -10.00 -1.13
CA ALA A 20 26.20 -9.60 -0.94
C ALA A 20 25.72 -9.06 -2.31
N GLN A 21 24.99 -9.88 -3.04
CA GLN A 21 24.37 -9.43 -4.28
C GLN A 21 23.27 -8.47 -3.89
N SER A 22 23.28 -7.26 -4.42
CA SER A 22 22.20 -6.31 -4.28
C SER A 22 21.38 -6.24 -5.56
N ILE A 23 20.08 -6.08 -5.40
CA ILE A 23 19.13 -5.80 -6.47
C ILE A 23 18.83 -4.32 -6.41
N LYS A 24 18.92 -3.64 -7.54
CA LYS A 24 18.59 -2.22 -7.67
C LYS A 24 17.58 -2.01 -8.79
N GLY A 25 16.81 -0.93 -8.69
CA GLY A 25 15.88 -0.52 -9.72
C GLY A 25 15.33 0.86 -9.43
N ARG A 26 14.52 1.37 -10.35
CA ARG A 26 13.84 2.65 -10.23
C ARG A 26 12.36 2.48 -10.45
N VAL A 27 11.53 3.07 -9.59
CA VAL A 27 10.06 3.04 -9.68
C VAL A 27 9.56 4.41 -10.12
N ILE A 28 8.69 4.40 -11.14
CA ILE A 28 8.06 5.60 -11.71
C ILE A 28 6.55 5.40 -11.82
N ASP A 29 5.84 6.50 -11.94
CA ASP A 29 4.40 6.53 -12.23
C ASP A 29 4.09 6.49 -13.75
N GLU A 30 2.83 6.70 -14.12
CA GLU A 30 2.35 6.78 -15.49
C GLU A 30 2.87 8.00 -16.26
N ASN A 31 3.32 9.05 -15.57
CA ASN A 31 3.82 10.31 -16.14
C ASN A 31 5.35 10.35 -16.21
N ASP A 32 6.05 9.23 -15.94
CA ASP A 32 7.51 9.14 -15.81
C ASP A 32 8.09 9.86 -14.58
N GLU A 33 7.24 10.24 -13.61
CA GLU A 33 7.69 10.84 -12.36
C GLU A 33 8.14 9.79 -11.35
N PRO A 34 9.21 10.05 -10.57
CA PRO A 34 9.71 9.09 -9.59
C PRO A 34 8.74 8.88 -8.43
N LEU A 35 8.41 7.63 -8.12
CA LEU A 35 7.62 7.28 -6.93
C LEU A 35 8.54 7.12 -5.72
N ALA A 36 8.60 8.16 -4.90
CA ALA A 36 9.33 8.15 -3.65
C ALA A 36 8.57 7.39 -2.56
N TYR A 37 9.32 6.67 -1.72
CA TYR A 37 8.80 5.92 -0.57
C TYR A 37 7.85 4.75 -0.93
N ALA A 38 7.93 4.22 -2.14
CA ALA A 38 7.27 2.98 -2.50
C ALA A 38 7.92 1.81 -1.75
N ASN A 39 7.09 0.90 -1.23
CA ASN A 39 7.58 -0.30 -0.57
C ASN A 39 8.05 -1.32 -1.61
N VAL A 40 9.26 -1.84 -1.41
CA VAL A 40 9.84 -2.89 -2.23
C VAL A 40 10.16 -4.08 -1.33
N MET A 41 9.52 -5.21 -1.57
CA MET A 41 9.68 -6.44 -0.78
C MET A 41 10.29 -7.54 -1.63
N LEU A 42 11.28 -8.23 -1.07
CA LEU A 42 11.88 -9.42 -1.64
C LEU A 42 11.26 -10.66 -1.02
N GLN A 43 10.82 -11.59 -1.85
CA GLN A 43 10.10 -12.78 -1.42
C GLN A 43 10.67 -14.03 -2.10
N LYS A 44 10.45 -15.20 -1.48
CA LYS A 44 10.62 -16.49 -2.13
C LYS A 44 9.46 -16.78 -3.09
N ALA A 45 9.58 -17.84 -3.86
CA ALA A 45 8.51 -18.33 -4.74
C ALA A 45 7.22 -18.72 -3.98
N ASP A 46 7.31 -19.05 -2.70
CA ASP A 46 6.20 -19.35 -1.80
C ASP A 46 5.61 -18.10 -1.11
N SER A 47 5.98 -16.90 -1.56
CA SER A 47 5.61 -15.60 -0.98
C SER A 47 6.16 -15.33 0.43
N THR A 48 7.10 -16.14 0.93
CA THR A 48 7.77 -15.88 2.20
C THR A 48 8.64 -14.63 2.09
N TYR A 49 8.43 -13.67 2.99
CA TYR A 49 9.21 -12.44 3.08
C TYR A 49 10.68 -12.72 3.40
N LEU A 50 11.59 -12.06 2.72
CA LEU A 50 13.05 -12.16 2.93
C LEU A 50 13.65 -10.83 3.42
N SER A 51 13.45 -9.76 2.67
CA SER A 51 13.93 -8.42 2.99
C SER A 51 13.08 -7.36 2.31
N GLY A 52 13.24 -6.09 2.72
CA GLY A 52 12.53 -4.98 2.10
C GLY A 52 13.29 -3.67 2.22
N ALA A 53 12.97 -2.76 1.31
CA ALA A 53 13.45 -1.39 1.30
C ALA A 53 12.33 -0.46 0.83
N MET A 54 12.55 0.84 0.93
CA MET A 54 11.71 1.85 0.30
C MET A 54 12.51 2.59 -0.78
N THR A 55 11.81 3.07 -1.80
CA THR A 55 12.43 3.94 -2.80
C THR A 55 12.82 5.28 -2.19
N ASP A 56 13.91 5.85 -2.66
CA ASP A 56 14.34 7.20 -2.31
C ASP A 56 13.52 8.28 -3.04
N THR A 57 13.88 9.55 -2.88
CA THR A 57 13.22 10.70 -3.53
C THR A 57 13.33 10.70 -5.05
N LEU A 58 14.23 9.91 -5.62
CA LEU A 58 14.40 9.73 -7.06
C LEU A 58 13.74 8.43 -7.57
N GLY A 59 12.98 7.76 -6.69
CA GLY A 59 12.33 6.49 -6.98
C GLY A 59 13.28 5.30 -7.03
N VAL A 60 14.54 5.42 -6.60
CA VAL A 60 15.54 4.36 -6.66
C VAL A 60 15.48 3.51 -5.40
N PHE A 61 15.59 2.20 -5.56
CA PHE A 61 15.74 1.26 -4.45
C PHE A 61 16.97 0.39 -4.60
N VAL A 62 17.51 -0.03 -3.48
CA VAL A 62 18.58 -1.04 -3.37
C VAL A 62 18.20 -2.02 -2.28
N LEU A 63 18.14 -3.31 -2.64
CA LEU A 63 17.84 -4.43 -1.75
C LEU A 63 19.03 -5.38 -1.68
N GLU A 64 19.38 -5.81 -0.47
CA GLU A 64 20.29 -6.93 -0.32
C GLU A 64 19.53 -8.23 -0.66
N THR A 65 20.07 -8.98 -1.59
CA THR A 65 19.44 -10.25 -2.02
C THR A 65 19.92 -11.43 -1.18
N ALA A 66 18.99 -12.35 -0.94
CA ALA A 66 19.30 -13.67 -0.39
C ALA A 66 19.34 -14.72 -1.53
N PRO A 67 20.09 -15.80 -1.39
CA PRO A 67 20.19 -16.83 -2.43
C PRO A 67 18.87 -17.49 -2.84
N GLN A 68 17.84 -17.33 -2.01
CA GLN A 68 16.50 -17.90 -2.22
C GLN A 68 15.48 -16.87 -2.72
N ALA A 69 15.94 -15.66 -3.04
CA ALA A 69 15.09 -14.61 -3.57
C ALA A 69 14.60 -14.99 -4.97
N ALA A 70 13.28 -15.01 -5.15
CA ALA A 70 12.64 -15.36 -6.40
C ALA A 70 11.80 -14.23 -6.97
N MET A 71 11.16 -13.43 -6.11
CA MET A 71 10.19 -12.42 -6.51
C MET A 71 10.40 -11.09 -5.80
N VAL A 72 10.19 -10.00 -6.53
CA VAL A 72 10.09 -8.64 -6.00
C VAL A 72 8.63 -8.21 -6.08
N ASN A 73 8.11 -7.72 -4.97
CA ASN A 73 6.78 -7.13 -4.87
C ASN A 73 6.94 -5.64 -4.51
N ILE A 74 6.42 -4.76 -5.36
CA ILE A 74 6.45 -3.31 -5.19
C ILE A 74 5.03 -2.84 -4.96
N SER A 75 4.81 -2.06 -3.90
CA SER A 75 3.52 -1.51 -3.56
C SER A 75 3.61 -0.04 -3.17
N PHE A 76 2.61 0.74 -3.62
CA PHE A 76 2.45 2.13 -3.28
C PHE A 76 0.96 2.48 -3.17
N ILE A 77 0.60 3.42 -2.29
CA ILE A 77 -0.81 3.81 -2.10
C ILE A 77 -1.36 4.41 -3.38
N GLY A 78 -2.51 3.90 -3.85
CA GLY A 78 -3.17 4.37 -5.07
C GLY A 78 -2.67 3.71 -6.35
N TYR A 79 -1.80 2.70 -6.25
CA TYR A 79 -1.27 1.94 -7.37
C TYR A 79 -1.50 0.45 -7.20
N GLU A 80 -1.65 -0.26 -8.33
CA GLU A 80 -1.70 -1.71 -8.34
C GLU A 80 -0.35 -2.31 -7.90
N PRO A 81 -0.33 -3.36 -7.06
CA PRO A 81 0.91 -4.04 -6.68
C PRO A 81 1.61 -4.62 -7.91
N TYR A 82 2.90 -4.31 -8.07
CA TYR A 82 3.72 -4.87 -9.14
C TYR A 82 4.56 -6.03 -8.60
N ILE A 83 4.34 -7.23 -9.15
CA ILE A 83 5.04 -8.45 -8.75
C ILE A 83 5.77 -9.01 -9.96
N THR A 84 7.08 -9.24 -9.82
CA THR A 84 7.92 -9.81 -10.88
C THR A 84 9.00 -10.73 -10.31
N GLU A 85 9.49 -11.63 -11.14
CA GLU A 85 10.65 -12.45 -10.80
C GLU A 85 11.95 -11.64 -10.78
N VAL A 86 12.90 -12.08 -9.98
CA VAL A 86 14.22 -11.45 -9.92
C VAL A 86 15.06 -11.89 -11.10
N HIS A 87 15.33 -10.98 -12.03
CA HIS A 87 16.17 -11.22 -13.19
C HIS A 87 17.50 -10.45 -13.09
N GLY A 88 18.41 -10.95 -12.24
CA GLY A 88 19.74 -10.32 -12.07
C GLY A 88 19.78 -9.21 -11.01
N SER A 89 20.83 -8.40 -11.04
CA SER A 89 21.11 -7.37 -10.03
C SER A 89 20.52 -5.98 -10.39
N ASP A 90 20.10 -5.79 -11.62
CA ASP A 90 19.50 -4.53 -12.09
C ASP A 90 18.13 -4.83 -12.72
N MET A 91 17.08 -4.33 -12.11
CA MET A 91 15.71 -4.50 -12.58
C MET A 91 15.26 -3.37 -13.52
N GLY A 92 16.14 -2.39 -13.77
CA GLY A 92 15.83 -1.25 -14.63
C GLY A 92 14.75 -0.33 -14.04
N THR A 93 13.95 0.25 -14.94
CA THR A 93 12.84 1.14 -14.58
C THR A 93 11.52 0.38 -14.59
N ILE A 94 10.82 0.44 -13.47
CA ILE A 94 9.54 -0.22 -13.25
C ILE A 94 8.45 0.86 -13.20
N ARG A 95 7.44 0.73 -14.07
CA ARG A 95 6.30 1.63 -14.11
C ARG A 95 5.14 1.05 -13.32
N MET A 96 4.63 1.81 -12.35
CA MET A 96 3.43 1.45 -11.59
C MET A 96 2.17 1.91 -12.34
N VAL A 97 1.09 1.13 -12.19
CA VAL A 97 -0.21 1.43 -12.79
C VAL A 97 -1.14 1.94 -11.67
N PRO A 98 -1.81 3.10 -11.85
CA PRO A 98 -2.77 3.59 -10.86
C PRO A 98 -3.92 2.61 -10.64
N ASP A 99 -4.27 2.38 -9.36
CA ASP A 99 -5.44 1.58 -8.99
C ASP A 99 -6.71 2.42 -9.13
N SER A 100 -7.39 2.29 -10.27
CA SER A 100 -8.63 3.02 -10.58
C SER A 100 -9.81 2.62 -9.68
N GLU A 101 -9.79 1.41 -9.09
CA GLU A 101 -10.84 0.98 -8.17
C GLU A 101 -10.73 1.67 -6.81
N MET A 102 -9.50 1.92 -6.32
CA MET A 102 -9.30 2.67 -5.08
C MET A 102 -9.80 4.11 -5.19
N LEU A 103 -9.59 4.75 -6.33
CA LEU A 103 -10.08 6.12 -6.59
C LEU A 103 -11.61 6.17 -6.72
N SER A 104 -12.23 5.10 -7.19
CA SER A 104 -13.70 5.00 -7.34
C SER A 104 -14.42 4.75 -6.01
N LYS A 105 -13.81 4.05 -5.08
CA LYS A 105 -14.38 3.73 -3.75
C LYS A 105 -14.39 4.92 -2.78
N ALA A 106 -13.61 5.96 -3.06
CA ALA A 106 -13.58 7.18 -2.24
C ALA A 106 -14.66 8.22 -2.59
N VAL A 107 -15.58 7.92 -3.48
CA VAL A 107 -16.79 8.72 -3.66
C VAL A 107 -17.72 8.45 -2.49
N VAL A 108 -17.51 9.13 -1.38
CA VAL A 108 -18.50 9.30 -0.33
C VAL A 108 -19.66 10.07 -0.94
N LYS A 109 -20.65 9.35 -1.45
CA LYS A 109 -21.95 9.93 -1.80
C LYS A 109 -22.68 10.24 -0.50
N GLY A 110 -22.23 11.29 0.18
CA GLY A 110 -23.02 11.92 1.24
C GLY A 110 -24.24 12.57 0.62
N TYR A 111 -25.32 11.84 0.52
CA TYR A 111 -26.61 12.44 0.24
C TYR A 111 -27.03 13.17 1.51
N LEU A 112 -26.77 14.49 1.56
CA LEU A 112 -27.41 15.37 2.54
C LEU A 112 -28.92 15.30 2.30
N PRO A 113 -29.72 15.05 3.35
CA PRO A 113 -31.17 15.02 3.21
C PRO A 113 -31.64 16.39 2.68
N LYS A 114 -32.20 16.42 1.49
CA LYS A 114 -32.84 17.62 0.94
C LYS A 114 -34.23 17.74 1.55
N THR A 115 -34.41 18.63 2.50
CA THR A 115 -35.72 19.02 2.97
C THR A 115 -36.45 19.80 1.85
N VAL A 116 -37.58 19.28 1.42
CA VAL A 116 -38.41 19.91 0.39
C VAL A 116 -39.69 20.43 1.03
N ILE A 117 -40.05 21.71 0.75
CA ILE A 117 -41.32 22.28 1.15
C ILE A 117 -42.41 21.73 0.22
N LYS A 118 -43.36 20.96 0.77
CA LYS A 118 -44.49 20.43 0.04
C LYS A 118 -45.80 20.94 0.68
N GLY A 119 -46.34 21.98 0.09
CA GLY A 119 -47.48 22.70 0.68
C GLY A 119 -47.06 23.45 1.93
N ASP A 120 -47.68 23.16 3.06
CA ASP A 120 -47.46 23.81 4.36
C ASP A 120 -46.57 22.97 5.31
N ALA A 121 -45.86 21.95 4.76
CA ALA A 121 -45.05 21.04 5.51
C ALA A 121 -43.63 20.88 4.96
N PHE A 122 -42.66 20.72 5.87
CA PHE A 122 -41.28 20.32 5.53
C PHE A 122 -41.20 18.81 5.45
N VAL A 123 -40.83 18.28 4.28
CA VAL A 123 -40.65 16.86 4.05
C VAL A 123 -39.17 16.56 3.85
N THR A 124 -38.60 15.77 4.73
CA THR A 124 -37.21 15.28 4.62
C THR A 124 -37.25 13.79 4.31
N PRO A 125 -36.92 13.36 3.08
CA PRO A 125 -36.86 11.95 2.76
C PRO A 125 -35.69 11.29 3.49
N VAL A 126 -35.96 10.20 4.16
CA VAL A 126 -34.96 9.40 4.91
C VAL A 126 -34.27 8.38 4.00
N GLU A 127 -34.96 7.94 2.93
CA GLU A 127 -34.47 6.94 2.01
C GLU A 127 -33.18 7.39 1.30
N ASN A 128 -32.15 6.52 1.29
CA ASN A 128 -30.86 6.77 0.67
C ASN A 128 -30.08 7.99 1.23
N SER A 129 -30.35 8.40 2.46
CA SER A 129 -29.63 9.44 3.17
C SER A 129 -28.88 8.88 4.37
N VAL A 130 -27.97 9.68 4.95
CA VAL A 130 -27.28 9.33 6.21
C VAL A 130 -28.24 9.09 7.37
N LEU A 131 -29.51 9.51 7.24
CA LEU A 131 -30.56 9.27 8.22
C LEU A 131 -31.12 7.84 8.16
N ALA A 132 -30.94 7.11 7.05
CA ALA A 132 -31.38 5.73 6.91
C ALA A 132 -30.57 4.74 7.77
N GLU A 133 -29.36 5.14 8.16
CA GLU A 133 -28.47 4.36 9.02
C GLU A 133 -28.66 4.67 10.53
N ALA A 134 -29.57 5.59 10.87
CA ALA A 134 -29.85 5.91 12.24
C ALA A 134 -30.57 4.75 12.95
N GLY A 135 -30.06 4.32 14.09
CA GLY A 135 -30.54 3.14 14.81
C GLY A 135 -31.91 3.34 15.49
N SER A 136 -32.35 4.58 15.70
CA SER A 136 -33.62 4.91 16.33
C SER A 136 -34.30 6.15 15.72
N ALA A 137 -35.61 6.31 15.94
CA ALA A 137 -36.35 7.48 15.50
C ALA A 137 -35.81 8.79 16.12
N ASN A 138 -35.33 8.74 17.36
CA ASN A 138 -34.72 9.89 18.02
C ASN A 138 -33.43 10.34 17.35
N ASP A 139 -32.58 9.40 16.95
CA ASP A 139 -31.32 9.71 16.22
C ASP A 139 -31.58 10.35 14.86
N VAL A 140 -32.73 10.01 14.23
CA VAL A 140 -33.19 10.65 12.98
C VAL A 140 -33.61 12.09 13.24
N LEU A 141 -34.41 12.33 14.30
CA LEU A 141 -34.93 13.64 14.62
C LEU A 141 -33.82 14.65 14.97
N GLU A 142 -32.79 14.22 15.69
CA GLU A 142 -31.65 15.09 16.04
C GLU A 142 -30.82 15.53 14.80
N LYS A 143 -30.84 14.74 13.73
CA LYS A 143 -30.08 15.04 12.50
C LYS A 143 -30.87 15.84 11.47
N ILE A 144 -32.16 16.12 11.71
CA ILE A 144 -32.97 16.89 10.79
C ILE A 144 -32.76 18.40 11.09
N PRO A 145 -32.33 19.21 10.10
CA PRO A 145 -32.18 20.66 10.30
C PRO A 145 -33.52 21.32 10.59
N GLY A 146 -33.57 22.06 11.70
CA GLY A 146 -34.75 22.80 12.11
C GLY A 146 -35.58 22.14 13.23
N VAL A 147 -35.22 20.93 13.67
CA VAL A 147 -35.82 20.29 14.84
C VAL A 147 -35.01 20.63 16.08
N ILE A 148 -35.64 21.17 17.09
CA ILE A 148 -35.03 21.51 18.38
C ILE A 148 -35.52 20.50 19.42
N SER A 149 -34.59 19.79 20.04
CA SER A 149 -34.90 18.91 21.19
C SER A 149 -34.73 19.72 22.48
N LYS A 150 -35.78 19.76 23.30
CA LYS A 150 -35.75 20.32 24.64
C LYS A 150 -36.38 19.32 25.59
N ASP A 151 -35.60 18.85 26.57
CA ASP A 151 -36.04 17.88 27.63
C ASP A 151 -36.65 16.59 27.11
N GLY A 152 -36.28 16.13 25.88
CA GLY A 152 -36.77 14.88 25.26
C GLY A 152 -38.09 15.07 24.47
N GLU A 153 -38.60 16.27 24.33
CA GLU A 153 -39.67 16.63 23.39
C GLU A 153 -39.09 17.38 22.18
N TYR A 154 -39.65 17.14 20.99
CA TYR A 154 -39.21 17.71 19.71
C TYR A 154 -40.26 18.70 19.22
N GLU A 155 -39.84 19.92 18.94
CA GLU A 155 -40.64 21.00 18.31
C GLU A 155 -40.09 21.33 16.91
#